data_20f1cbc7470022b3528da8cdfa085aa7
#
_entry.id   20f1cbc7470022b3528da8cdfa085aa7
#
_cell.length_a   1.000
_cell.length_b   1.000
_cell.length_c   1.000
_cell.angle_alpha   90.00
_cell.angle_beta   90.00
_cell.angle_gamma   90.00
#
_symmetry.space_group_name_H-M   'P 1'
#
loop_
_entity.id
_entity.type
_entity.pdbx_description
1 polymer ?
#
loop_
_entity_poly.entity_id
_entity_poly.type
_entity_poly.pdbx_seq_one_letter_code
_entity_poly.pdbx_strand_id
1 'polypeptide(L)'
;MPAPDATPDSFLSILENVWWRLDVALDFETLYWSAALGAAEALCNGTTAIIDHHESPMAIDGSLDVIADACSMVGVKANLSYGITDRWDGSTLRSKVSPLSPMTDGATRGLRENERFLRSGGRGMVGVHASFTCTDETLEGAAVLAKTMNTGVHIHVAEGPDDKDAGARLQDLANDNWLLIHAVHLDRDLPGTIVQKPRSNMNNSVGYANPVRFTNDVALGTDGIGADMLEEARLAYVRLRESDVTQTPETVWQWLRNADKFFPEIDKDTVTWSYDQTDSPWHVAFTPGIRCVDVRVDGQLVVQNGIPTQFDMNEIRTKAAEAATKLHKKLALR
;
A
#
# COMPACT_ATOMS: atom_id res chain seq x y z
N MET A 1 5.24 -15.94 -2.50
CA MET A 1 5.39 -16.13 -3.96
C MET A 1 6.53 -17.10 -4.25
N PRO A 2 6.49 -17.88 -5.34
CA PRO A 2 7.67 -18.62 -5.79
C PRO A 2 8.75 -17.60 -6.21
N ALA A 3 10.03 -18.02 -6.07
CA ALA A 3 11.12 -17.21 -6.60
C ALA A 3 10.97 -17.06 -8.13
N PRO A 4 11.32 -15.91 -8.70
CA PRO A 4 11.31 -15.75 -10.15
C PRO A 4 12.34 -16.70 -10.81
N ASP A 5 12.05 -17.15 -12.02
CA ASP A 5 12.91 -18.08 -12.77
C ASP A 5 14.30 -17.49 -13.09
N ALA A 6 14.40 -16.17 -13.14
CA ALA A 6 15.63 -15.43 -13.31
C ALA A 6 15.68 -14.22 -12.35
N THR A 7 16.88 -13.82 -11.93
CA THR A 7 17.07 -12.61 -11.14
C THR A 7 16.69 -11.40 -11.98
N PRO A 8 15.72 -10.56 -11.57
CA PRO A 8 15.42 -9.32 -12.26
C PRO A 8 16.66 -8.41 -12.34
N ASP A 9 16.83 -7.71 -13.45
CA ASP A 9 17.98 -6.83 -13.72
C ASP A 9 17.63 -5.33 -13.58
N SER A 10 16.35 -5.02 -13.42
CA SER A 10 15.83 -3.66 -13.30
C SER A 10 14.51 -3.65 -12.51
N PHE A 11 14.10 -2.47 -12.06
CA PHE A 11 12.79 -2.31 -11.40
C PHE A 11 11.65 -2.68 -12.35
N LEU A 12 11.68 -2.25 -13.60
CA LEU A 12 10.66 -2.61 -14.59
C LEU A 12 10.60 -4.14 -14.78
N SER A 13 11.74 -4.81 -14.79
CA SER A 13 11.81 -6.27 -14.89
C SER A 13 11.21 -6.97 -13.66
N ILE A 14 11.30 -6.36 -12.45
CA ILE A 14 10.59 -6.85 -11.26
C ILE A 14 9.07 -6.74 -11.47
N LEU A 15 8.60 -5.59 -11.97
CA LEU A 15 7.17 -5.39 -12.27
C LEU A 15 6.67 -6.42 -13.28
N GLU A 16 7.33 -6.56 -14.43
CA GLU A 16 6.90 -7.44 -15.52
C GLU A 16 6.95 -8.92 -15.17
N ASN A 17 8.00 -9.36 -14.48
CA ASN A 17 8.24 -10.78 -14.24
C ASN A 17 7.70 -11.30 -12.90
N VAL A 18 7.36 -10.39 -11.97
CA VAL A 18 6.86 -10.78 -10.64
C VAL A 18 5.46 -10.21 -10.41
N TRP A 19 5.33 -8.89 -10.26
CA TRP A 19 4.10 -8.26 -9.77
C TRP A 19 2.96 -8.34 -10.79
N TRP A 20 3.19 -7.95 -12.04
CA TRP A 20 2.15 -7.95 -13.07
C TRP A 20 1.69 -9.36 -13.46
N ARG A 21 2.57 -10.35 -13.36
CA ARG A 21 2.17 -11.76 -13.51
C ARG A 21 1.29 -12.24 -12.34
N LEU A 22 1.60 -11.76 -11.12
CA LEU A 22 0.80 -12.05 -9.94
C LEU A 22 -0.59 -11.46 -10.08
N ASP A 23 -0.68 -10.16 -10.41
CA ASP A 23 -1.94 -9.41 -10.50
C ASP A 23 -2.97 -10.10 -11.41
N VAL A 24 -2.54 -10.53 -12.60
CA VAL A 24 -3.41 -11.19 -13.57
C VAL A 24 -3.82 -12.61 -13.18
N ALA A 25 -3.15 -13.21 -12.20
CA ALA A 25 -3.47 -14.56 -11.72
C ALA A 25 -4.42 -14.55 -10.51
N LEU A 26 -4.66 -13.38 -9.89
CA LEU A 26 -5.53 -13.23 -8.74
C LEU A 26 -7.00 -13.48 -9.11
N ASP A 27 -7.72 -14.09 -8.16
CA ASP A 27 -9.17 -14.23 -8.13
C ASP A 27 -9.70 -13.88 -6.74
N PHE A 28 -11.02 -13.87 -6.57
CA PHE A 28 -11.64 -13.48 -5.30
C PHE A 28 -11.23 -14.34 -4.11
N GLU A 29 -11.00 -15.64 -4.30
CA GLU A 29 -10.54 -16.53 -3.23
C GLU A 29 -9.12 -16.14 -2.78
N THR A 30 -8.21 -15.93 -3.74
CA THR A 30 -6.84 -15.53 -3.46
C THR A 30 -6.77 -14.13 -2.88
N LEU A 31 -7.61 -13.19 -3.33
CA LEU A 31 -7.73 -11.85 -2.75
C LEU A 31 -8.18 -11.90 -1.29
N TYR A 32 -9.26 -12.64 -1.01
CA TYR A 32 -9.80 -12.75 0.35
C TYR A 32 -8.76 -13.28 1.34
N TRP A 33 -8.12 -14.41 1.04
CA TRP A 33 -7.18 -15.02 1.96
C TRP A 33 -5.84 -14.28 2.05
N SER A 34 -5.42 -13.61 0.99
CA SER A 34 -4.26 -12.72 1.02
C SER A 34 -4.53 -11.50 1.91
N ALA A 35 -5.68 -10.85 1.75
CA ALA A 35 -6.09 -9.73 2.57
C ALA A 35 -6.28 -10.12 4.04
N ALA A 36 -6.93 -11.25 4.31
CA ALA A 36 -7.12 -11.77 5.66
C ALA A 36 -5.78 -12.06 6.37
N LEU A 37 -4.83 -12.69 5.67
CA LEU A 37 -3.51 -12.96 6.23
C LEU A 37 -2.73 -11.67 6.50
N GLY A 38 -2.68 -10.74 5.51
CA GLY A 38 -1.98 -9.47 5.66
C GLY A 38 -2.56 -8.61 6.78
N ALA A 39 -3.89 -8.50 6.87
CA ALA A 39 -4.58 -7.78 7.93
C ALA A 39 -4.34 -8.43 9.32
N ALA A 40 -4.39 -9.77 9.42
CA ALA A 40 -4.13 -10.49 10.66
C ALA A 40 -2.69 -10.32 11.15
N GLU A 41 -1.71 -10.39 10.24
CA GLU A 41 -0.31 -10.13 10.58
C GLU A 41 -0.07 -8.68 10.98
N ALA A 42 -0.69 -7.71 10.29
CA ALA A 42 -0.63 -6.30 10.65
C ALA A 42 -1.20 -6.05 12.05
N LEU A 43 -2.39 -6.61 12.35
CA LEU A 43 -3.02 -6.48 13.67
C LEU A 43 -2.16 -7.09 14.78
N CYS A 44 -1.59 -8.27 14.58
CA CYS A 44 -0.70 -8.92 15.54
C CYS A 44 0.64 -8.17 15.74
N ASN A 45 1.00 -7.28 14.81
CA ASN A 45 2.13 -6.36 14.94
C ASN A 45 1.71 -4.96 15.43
N GLY A 46 0.48 -4.79 15.91
CA GLY A 46 -0.01 -3.55 16.52
C GLY A 46 -0.53 -2.50 15.53
N THR A 47 -0.78 -2.88 14.28
CA THR A 47 -1.40 -2.00 13.28
C THR A 47 -2.91 -2.19 13.30
N THR A 48 -3.67 -1.16 13.70
CA THR A 48 -5.14 -1.22 13.85
C THR A 48 -5.90 -0.69 12.64
N ALA A 49 -5.20 0.02 11.75
CA ALA A 49 -5.76 0.60 10.54
C ALA A 49 -4.77 0.49 9.38
N ILE A 50 -5.27 0.16 8.19
CA ILE A 50 -4.47 0.02 6.96
C ILE A 50 -5.06 0.85 5.82
N ILE A 51 -4.19 1.40 4.98
CA ILE A 51 -4.54 1.98 3.70
C ILE A 51 -3.99 1.03 2.63
N ASP A 52 -4.89 0.41 1.88
CA ASP A 52 -4.54 -0.62 0.91
C ASP A 52 -4.71 -0.14 -0.52
N HIS A 53 -3.84 -0.63 -1.37
CA HIS A 53 -3.89 -0.44 -2.82
C HIS A 53 -3.68 -1.79 -3.49
N HIS A 54 -4.68 -2.27 -4.21
CA HIS A 54 -4.58 -3.57 -4.85
C HIS A 54 -4.93 -3.50 -6.34
N GLU A 55 -4.41 -4.46 -7.11
CA GLU A 55 -4.70 -4.64 -8.51
C GLU A 55 -5.02 -6.11 -8.79
N SER A 56 -6.12 -6.36 -9.53
CA SER A 56 -6.54 -7.70 -9.94
C SER A 56 -7.31 -7.62 -11.26
N PRO A 57 -6.63 -7.47 -12.41
CA PRO A 57 -7.27 -7.16 -13.69
C PRO A 57 -8.27 -8.21 -14.16
N MET A 58 -8.18 -9.45 -13.66
CA MET A 58 -9.13 -10.53 -13.95
C MET A 58 -10.26 -10.64 -12.93
N ALA A 59 -10.24 -9.85 -11.86
CA ALA A 59 -11.23 -9.87 -10.78
C ALA A 59 -11.49 -8.44 -10.24
N ILE A 60 -11.87 -7.51 -11.11
CA ILE A 60 -12.03 -6.09 -10.76
C ILE A 60 -13.32 -5.87 -9.97
N ASP A 61 -14.47 -6.17 -10.60
CA ASP A 61 -15.80 -5.78 -10.11
C ASP A 61 -16.13 -6.54 -8.82
N GLY A 62 -16.21 -5.85 -7.68
CA GLY A 62 -16.47 -6.44 -6.35
C GLY A 62 -15.20 -6.81 -5.56
N SER A 63 -14.02 -6.58 -6.10
CA SER A 63 -12.75 -6.90 -5.41
C SER A 63 -12.57 -6.13 -4.11
N LEU A 64 -12.98 -4.87 -4.06
CA LEU A 64 -12.88 -4.04 -2.86
C LEU A 64 -13.79 -4.53 -1.73
N ASP A 65 -14.97 -5.09 -2.05
CA ASP A 65 -15.83 -5.72 -1.03
C ASP A 65 -15.16 -6.96 -0.44
N VAL A 66 -14.53 -7.79 -1.28
CA VAL A 66 -13.82 -9.01 -0.84
C VAL A 66 -12.70 -8.67 0.15
N ILE A 67 -11.93 -7.61 -0.12
CA ILE A 67 -10.86 -7.15 0.77
C ILE A 67 -11.46 -6.53 2.04
N ALA A 68 -12.53 -5.73 1.92
CA ALA A 68 -13.21 -5.14 3.05
C ALA A 68 -13.77 -6.20 4.02
N ASP A 69 -14.38 -7.25 3.48
CA ASP A 69 -14.90 -8.39 4.25
C ASP A 69 -13.76 -9.11 5.00
N ALA A 70 -12.63 -9.33 4.34
CA ALA A 70 -11.46 -9.94 4.96
C ALA A 70 -10.89 -9.08 6.10
N CYS A 71 -10.73 -7.78 5.89
CA CYS A 71 -10.27 -6.84 6.93
C CYS A 71 -11.26 -6.77 8.10
N SER A 72 -12.56 -6.74 7.81
CA SER A 72 -13.63 -6.74 8.82
C SER A 72 -13.63 -8.01 9.65
N MET A 73 -13.44 -9.17 9.03
CA MET A 73 -13.33 -10.46 9.74
C MET A 73 -12.18 -10.48 10.73
N VAL A 74 -11.06 -9.83 10.39
CA VAL A 74 -9.89 -9.68 11.26
C VAL A 74 -10.10 -8.60 12.33
N GLY A 75 -10.92 -7.58 12.05
CA GLY A 75 -11.15 -6.45 12.96
C GLY A 75 -10.17 -5.28 12.76
N VAL A 76 -9.58 -5.14 11.58
CA VAL A 76 -8.72 -4.02 11.19
C VAL A 76 -9.54 -2.99 10.42
N LYS A 77 -9.36 -1.71 10.75
CA LYS A 77 -9.92 -0.61 9.96
C LYS A 77 -9.20 -0.54 8.61
N ALA A 78 -9.95 -0.41 7.52
CA ALA A 78 -9.38 -0.38 6.18
C ALA A 78 -9.85 0.83 5.39
N ASN A 79 -8.92 1.44 4.64
CA ASN A 79 -9.18 2.44 3.61
C ASN A 79 -8.64 1.85 2.30
N LEU A 80 -9.54 1.48 1.39
CA LEU A 80 -9.24 0.60 0.26
C LEU A 80 -9.26 1.35 -1.06
N SER A 81 -8.41 0.92 -2.00
CA SER A 81 -8.41 1.47 -3.35
C SER A 81 -8.03 0.41 -4.38
N TYR A 82 -8.73 0.43 -5.53
CA TYR A 82 -8.38 -0.38 -6.69
C TYR A 82 -7.41 0.38 -7.59
N GLY A 83 -6.25 -0.19 -7.87
CA GLY A 83 -5.19 0.39 -8.71
C GLY A 83 -5.56 0.40 -10.19
N ILE A 84 -6.14 1.51 -10.65
CA ILE A 84 -6.50 1.72 -12.05
C ILE A 84 -5.24 1.75 -12.91
N THR A 85 -5.28 1.06 -14.05
CA THR A 85 -4.17 1.04 -14.99
C THR A 85 -4.65 0.76 -16.41
N ASP A 86 -3.96 1.32 -17.40
CA ASP A 86 -4.18 1.08 -18.83
C ASP A 86 -3.28 -0.02 -19.40
N ARG A 87 -2.55 -0.74 -18.54
CA ARG A 87 -1.70 -1.87 -18.98
C ARG A 87 -2.49 -3.06 -19.52
N TRP A 88 -3.75 -3.20 -19.11
CA TRP A 88 -4.57 -4.35 -19.44
C TRP A 88 -5.65 -4.02 -20.47
N ASP A 89 -5.65 -4.78 -21.58
CA ASP A 89 -6.73 -4.81 -22.55
C ASP A 89 -7.35 -6.21 -22.52
N GLY A 90 -8.42 -6.38 -21.73
CA GLY A 90 -8.86 -7.69 -21.29
C GLY A 90 -7.74 -8.39 -20.48
N SER A 91 -7.31 -9.58 -20.93
CA SER A 91 -6.19 -10.34 -20.34
C SER A 91 -4.83 -10.06 -21.00
N THR A 92 -4.78 -9.14 -21.97
CA THR A 92 -3.55 -8.83 -22.73
C THR A 92 -2.80 -7.70 -22.05
N LEU A 93 -1.54 -7.95 -21.70
CA LEU A 93 -0.64 -6.91 -21.17
C LEU A 93 -0.11 -6.04 -22.30
N ARG A 94 -0.26 -4.74 -22.15
CA ARG A 94 0.41 -3.73 -22.99
C ARG A 94 1.81 -3.48 -22.44
N SER A 95 2.83 -3.65 -23.26
CA SER A 95 4.23 -3.40 -22.89
C SER A 95 4.51 -1.93 -22.60
N LYS A 96 3.76 -1.02 -23.21
CA LYS A 96 3.85 0.44 -23.00
C LYS A 96 2.47 1.06 -23.08
N VAL A 97 2.23 2.03 -22.21
CA VAL A 97 1.05 2.89 -22.24
C VAL A 97 1.47 4.27 -22.77
N SER A 98 0.85 4.72 -23.85
CA SER A 98 1.06 6.09 -24.32
C SER A 98 0.11 7.05 -23.57
N PRO A 99 0.60 8.17 -23.03
CA PRO A 99 -0.24 9.17 -22.36
C PRO A 99 -1.46 9.61 -23.18
N LEU A 100 -1.29 9.75 -24.49
CA LEU A 100 -2.32 10.23 -25.43
C LEU A 100 -3.23 9.13 -26.00
N SER A 101 -3.05 7.88 -25.59
CA SER A 101 -3.96 6.79 -26.00
C SER A 101 -5.32 6.95 -25.29
N PRO A 102 -6.41 6.41 -25.85
CA PRO A 102 -7.68 6.32 -25.16
C PRO A 102 -7.56 5.43 -23.92
N MET A 103 -8.36 5.75 -22.90
CA MET A 103 -8.55 4.91 -21.70
C MET A 103 -8.99 3.49 -22.11
N THR A 104 -8.42 2.49 -21.44
CA THR A 104 -8.77 1.08 -21.69
C THR A 104 -10.07 0.67 -20.99
N ASP A 105 -10.63 -0.48 -21.41
CA ASP A 105 -11.76 -1.09 -20.68
C ASP A 105 -11.36 -1.46 -19.24
N GLY A 106 -10.14 -1.97 -19.03
CA GLY A 106 -9.62 -2.27 -17.69
C GLY A 106 -9.57 -1.04 -16.80
N ALA A 107 -9.07 0.10 -17.29
CA ALA A 107 -9.05 1.35 -16.55
C ALA A 107 -10.48 1.87 -16.27
N THR A 108 -11.37 1.80 -17.26
CA THR A 108 -12.79 2.16 -17.10
C THR A 108 -13.45 1.34 -16.01
N ARG A 109 -13.22 0.03 -15.98
CA ARG A 109 -13.78 -0.87 -14.94
C ARG A 109 -13.17 -0.56 -13.57
N GLY A 110 -11.86 -0.27 -13.49
CA GLY A 110 -11.19 0.14 -12.26
C GLY A 110 -11.77 1.44 -11.68
N LEU A 111 -12.05 2.45 -12.52
CA LEU A 111 -12.75 3.67 -12.11
C LEU A 111 -14.13 3.35 -11.54
N ARG A 112 -14.90 2.50 -12.22
CA ARG A 112 -16.24 2.08 -11.78
C ARG A 112 -16.22 1.31 -10.47
N GLU A 113 -15.22 0.46 -10.25
CA GLU A 113 -15.08 -0.29 -8.99
C GLU A 113 -14.78 0.64 -7.80
N ASN A 114 -13.84 1.59 -7.95
CA ASN A 114 -13.61 2.61 -6.92
C ASN A 114 -14.89 3.42 -6.66
N GLU A 115 -15.56 3.90 -7.71
CA GLU A 115 -16.82 4.65 -7.58
C GLU A 115 -17.91 3.84 -6.88
N ARG A 116 -18.13 2.59 -7.31
CA ARG A 116 -19.13 1.68 -6.75
C ARG A 116 -18.90 1.48 -5.25
N PHE A 117 -17.66 1.15 -4.87
CA PHE A 117 -17.28 0.91 -3.47
C PHE A 117 -17.49 2.15 -2.60
N LEU A 118 -17.03 3.31 -3.06
CA LEU A 118 -17.20 4.58 -2.34
C LEU A 118 -18.69 4.96 -2.21
N ARG A 119 -19.50 4.78 -3.27
CA ARG A 119 -20.94 5.06 -3.23
C ARG A 119 -21.72 4.11 -2.32
N SER A 120 -21.25 2.88 -2.13
CA SER A 120 -21.85 1.93 -1.19
C SER A 120 -21.53 2.23 0.29
N GLY A 121 -20.76 3.28 0.56
CA GLY A 121 -20.33 3.67 1.90
C GLY A 121 -19.01 3.03 2.35
N GLY A 122 -18.30 2.36 1.43
CA GLY A 122 -16.97 1.84 1.69
C GLY A 122 -15.97 2.97 1.97
N ARG A 123 -15.10 2.80 2.95
CA ARG A 123 -13.99 3.74 3.21
C ARG A 123 -12.88 3.47 2.20
N GLY A 124 -12.57 4.45 1.38
CA GLY A 124 -11.57 4.28 0.34
C GLY A 124 -11.07 5.57 -0.28
N MET A 125 -10.10 5.41 -1.14
CA MET A 125 -9.56 6.42 -2.05
C MET A 125 -9.73 5.94 -3.49
N VAL A 126 -9.50 6.80 -4.47
CA VAL A 126 -9.40 6.37 -5.87
C VAL A 126 -7.97 5.88 -6.09
N GLY A 127 -7.80 4.58 -6.34
CA GLY A 127 -6.49 4.00 -6.63
C GLY A 127 -6.07 4.25 -8.07
N VAL A 128 -4.82 4.62 -8.30
CA VAL A 128 -4.16 4.66 -9.61
C VAL A 128 -2.82 3.97 -9.49
N HIS A 129 -2.51 3.03 -10.40
CA HIS A 129 -1.26 2.30 -10.28
C HIS A 129 -0.07 3.26 -10.32
N ALA A 130 0.21 3.90 -11.43
CA ALA A 130 1.29 4.88 -11.57
C ALA A 130 1.07 5.73 -12.83
N SER A 131 1.73 6.90 -12.93
CA SER A 131 1.53 7.76 -14.08
C SER A 131 1.96 7.10 -15.40
N PHE A 132 3.09 6.40 -15.42
CA PHE A 132 3.61 5.74 -16.63
C PHE A 132 2.80 4.54 -17.13
N THR A 133 1.88 4.04 -16.31
CA THR A 133 0.99 2.92 -16.64
C THR A 133 -0.44 3.35 -16.94
N CYS A 134 -0.68 4.66 -16.98
CA CYS A 134 -1.99 5.25 -17.23
C CYS A 134 -1.93 6.28 -18.38
N THR A 135 -3.03 6.41 -19.10
CA THR A 135 -3.24 7.50 -20.06
C THR A 135 -3.55 8.81 -19.33
N ASP A 136 -3.44 9.95 -20.00
CA ASP A 136 -3.83 11.24 -19.40
C ASP A 136 -5.34 11.26 -19.12
N GLU A 137 -6.17 10.69 -19.99
CA GLU A 137 -7.61 10.53 -19.79
C GLU A 137 -7.92 9.75 -18.48
N THR A 138 -7.17 8.69 -18.21
CA THR A 138 -7.32 7.90 -16.98
C THR A 138 -6.92 8.67 -15.73
N LEU A 139 -5.82 9.41 -15.77
CA LEU A 139 -5.36 10.25 -14.66
C LEU A 139 -6.37 11.37 -14.35
N GLU A 140 -6.85 12.05 -15.38
CA GLU A 140 -7.89 13.09 -15.24
C GLU A 140 -9.20 12.50 -14.70
N GLY A 141 -9.63 11.35 -15.23
CA GLY A 141 -10.83 10.62 -14.76
C GLY A 141 -10.75 10.26 -13.28
N ALA A 142 -9.59 9.77 -12.82
CA ALA A 142 -9.35 9.45 -11.41
C ALA A 142 -9.38 10.70 -10.52
N ALA A 143 -8.76 11.81 -10.96
CA ALA A 143 -8.78 13.07 -10.21
C ALA A 143 -10.20 13.64 -10.10
N VAL A 144 -10.97 13.61 -11.18
CA VAL A 144 -12.39 14.04 -11.20
C VAL A 144 -13.25 13.16 -10.29
N LEU A 145 -13.06 11.85 -10.34
CA LEU A 145 -13.78 10.91 -9.47
C LEU A 145 -13.46 11.17 -8.00
N ALA A 146 -12.19 11.30 -7.64
CA ALA A 146 -11.77 11.56 -6.26
C ALA A 146 -12.40 12.85 -5.73
N LYS A 147 -12.39 13.92 -6.52
CA LYS A 147 -13.04 15.18 -6.18
C LYS A 147 -14.55 15.02 -6.01
N THR A 148 -15.22 14.29 -6.90
CA THR A 148 -16.66 14.04 -6.86
C THR A 148 -17.07 13.24 -5.61
N MET A 149 -16.23 12.30 -5.20
CA MET A 149 -16.44 11.45 -4.03
C MET A 149 -15.91 12.07 -2.73
N ASN A 150 -15.37 13.30 -2.78
CA ASN A 150 -14.77 14.00 -1.66
C ASN A 150 -13.68 13.16 -0.94
N THR A 151 -12.83 12.50 -1.74
CA THR A 151 -11.69 11.70 -1.27
C THR A 151 -10.43 12.10 -2.02
N GLY A 152 -9.31 11.41 -1.77
CA GLY A 152 -8.05 11.57 -2.47
C GLY A 152 -7.78 10.49 -3.50
N VAL A 153 -6.62 10.59 -4.13
CA VAL A 153 -6.04 9.54 -5.00
C VAL A 153 -4.87 8.90 -4.29
N HIS A 154 -4.77 7.57 -4.36
CA HIS A 154 -3.63 6.78 -3.92
C HIS A 154 -2.87 6.30 -5.15
N ILE A 155 -1.68 6.83 -5.39
CA ILE A 155 -0.89 6.58 -6.61
C ILE A 155 0.59 6.37 -6.31
N HIS A 156 1.22 5.39 -6.98
CA HIS A 156 2.68 5.28 -6.98
C HIS A 156 3.26 6.38 -7.89
N VAL A 157 4.26 7.10 -7.38
CA VAL A 157 4.80 8.28 -8.05
C VAL A 157 6.31 8.17 -8.12
N ALA A 158 6.83 8.14 -9.35
CA ALA A 158 8.27 8.21 -9.59
C ALA A 158 9.07 7.23 -8.72
N GLU A 159 8.58 6.00 -8.55
CA GLU A 159 9.31 4.96 -7.82
C GLU A 159 10.58 4.56 -8.55
N GLY A 160 10.48 4.29 -9.83
CA GLY A 160 11.61 3.98 -10.70
C GLY A 160 11.82 5.05 -11.78
N PRO A 161 12.92 4.96 -12.53
CA PRO A 161 13.26 5.93 -13.59
C PRO A 161 12.26 5.91 -14.76
N ASP A 162 11.46 4.86 -14.89
CA ASP A 162 10.43 4.74 -15.94
C ASP A 162 9.25 5.71 -15.72
N ASP A 163 9.07 6.20 -14.49
CA ASP A 163 8.03 7.17 -14.09
C ASP A 163 8.60 8.57 -13.81
N LYS A 164 9.72 8.94 -14.39
CA LYS A 164 10.40 10.24 -14.16
C LYS A 164 9.54 11.44 -14.54
N ASP A 165 8.58 11.29 -15.44
CA ASP A 165 7.70 12.36 -15.91
C ASP A 165 6.46 12.53 -15.01
N ALA A 166 6.32 11.74 -13.93
CA ALA A 166 5.19 11.77 -13.01
C ALA A 166 4.92 13.18 -12.46
N GLY A 167 5.96 13.90 -12.05
CA GLY A 167 5.84 15.25 -11.53
C GLY A 167 5.14 16.20 -12.50
N ALA A 168 5.53 16.18 -13.77
CA ALA A 168 4.93 17.02 -14.80
C ALA A 168 3.47 16.62 -15.12
N ARG A 169 3.20 15.31 -15.19
CA ARG A 169 1.86 14.80 -15.55
C ARG A 169 0.83 15.00 -14.44
N LEU A 170 1.26 15.01 -13.18
CA LEU A 170 0.37 15.11 -12.02
C LEU A 170 0.25 16.52 -11.46
N GLN A 171 1.06 17.48 -11.93
CA GLN A 171 1.17 18.84 -11.37
C GLN A 171 -0.17 19.57 -11.26
N ASP A 172 -1.03 19.46 -12.27
CA ASP A 172 -2.32 20.17 -12.32
C ASP A 172 -3.49 19.30 -11.79
N LEU A 173 -3.23 18.05 -11.41
CA LEU A 173 -4.24 17.09 -10.94
C LEU A 173 -4.17 16.87 -9.43
N ALA A 174 -2.96 16.79 -8.86
CA ALA A 174 -2.74 16.44 -7.46
C ALA A 174 -3.29 17.53 -6.53
N ASN A 175 -3.72 17.12 -5.33
CA ASN A 175 -4.16 18.03 -4.26
C ASN A 175 -3.80 17.44 -2.89
N ASP A 176 -4.05 18.19 -1.82
CA ASP A 176 -3.63 17.85 -0.45
C ASP A 176 -4.20 16.54 0.10
N ASN A 177 -5.27 16.00 -0.51
CA ASN A 177 -5.87 14.74 -0.11
C ASN A 177 -5.21 13.52 -0.78
N TRP A 178 -4.23 13.71 -1.67
CA TRP A 178 -3.57 12.61 -2.37
C TRP A 178 -2.51 11.94 -1.52
N LEU A 179 -2.32 10.63 -1.74
CA LEU A 179 -1.18 9.84 -1.28
C LEU A 179 -0.22 9.60 -2.44
N LEU A 180 0.97 10.17 -2.31
CA LEU A 180 2.05 10.09 -3.29
C LEU A 180 3.06 9.05 -2.81
N ILE A 181 2.96 7.83 -3.34
CA ILE A 181 3.71 6.70 -2.83
C ILE A 181 5.11 6.66 -3.44
N HIS A 182 6.12 6.37 -2.63
CA HIS A 182 7.56 6.30 -2.93
C HIS A 182 8.22 7.67 -3.18
N ALA A 183 7.88 8.39 -4.24
CA ALA A 183 8.45 9.67 -4.65
C ALA A 183 9.99 9.67 -4.78
N VAL A 184 10.61 8.52 -5.13
CA VAL A 184 12.08 8.35 -5.17
C VAL A 184 12.73 9.28 -6.19
N HIS A 185 12.20 9.30 -7.40
CA HIS A 185 12.69 10.09 -8.53
C HIS A 185 11.83 11.32 -8.84
N LEU A 186 10.92 11.70 -7.94
CA LEU A 186 10.07 12.87 -8.12
C LEU A 186 10.94 14.14 -8.17
N ASP A 187 10.82 14.92 -9.24
CA ASP A 187 11.68 16.05 -9.56
C ASP A 187 11.16 17.40 -9.03
N ARG A 188 9.93 17.44 -8.49
CA ARG A 188 9.25 18.65 -8.00
C ARG A 188 8.29 18.34 -6.87
N ASP A 189 7.92 19.36 -6.12
CA ASP A 189 6.85 19.23 -5.13
C ASP A 189 5.48 19.12 -5.82
N LEU A 190 4.68 18.15 -5.36
CA LEU A 190 3.26 18.03 -5.69
C LEU A 190 2.47 18.13 -4.38
N PRO A 191 1.27 18.70 -4.37
CA PRO A 191 0.45 18.70 -3.16
C PRO A 191 0.01 17.27 -2.81
N GLY A 192 -0.06 16.95 -1.51
CA GLY A 192 -0.42 15.62 -1.00
C GLY A 192 0.50 15.13 0.11
N THR A 193 0.31 13.90 0.57
CA THR A 193 1.16 13.24 1.57
C THR A 193 2.09 12.27 0.87
N ILE A 194 3.40 12.42 1.08
CA ILE A 194 4.38 11.44 0.58
C ILE A 194 4.39 10.22 1.51
N VAL A 195 4.28 9.03 0.96
CA VAL A 195 4.37 7.79 1.72
C VAL A 195 5.69 7.09 1.41
N GLN A 196 6.59 7.13 2.38
CA GLN A 196 7.88 6.46 2.30
C GLN A 196 7.74 4.97 2.59
N LYS A 197 8.38 4.14 1.77
CA LYS A 197 8.40 2.68 1.88
C LYS A 197 9.85 2.18 1.91
N PRO A 198 10.56 2.32 3.04
CA PRO A 198 12.01 2.14 3.09
C PRO A 198 12.46 0.73 2.72
N ARG A 199 11.81 -0.30 3.25
CA ARG A 199 12.11 -1.71 2.96
C ARG A 199 11.94 -2.02 1.48
N SER A 200 10.79 -1.65 0.92
CA SER A 200 10.46 -1.91 -0.48
C SER A 200 11.43 -1.20 -1.42
N ASN A 201 11.69 0.08 -1.20
CA ASN A 201 12.63 0.86 -2.02
C ASN A 201 14.04 0.26 -2.02
N MET A 202 14.51 -0.22 -0.86
CA MET A 202 15.80 -0.91 -0.76
C MET A 202 15.78 -2.27 -1.47
N ASN A 203 14.72 -3.07 -1.26
CA ASN A 203 14.57 -4.38 -1.91
C ASN A 203 14.55 -4.27 -3.43
N ASN A 204 13.85 -3.26 -3.95
CA ASN A 204 13.70 -3.04 -5.39
C ASN A 204 14.88 -2.25 -6.01
N SER A 205 15.88 -1.86 -5.20
CA SER A 205 17.04 -1.06 -5.61
C SER A 205 16.69 0.21 -6.38
N VAL A 206 15.54 0.82 -6.08
CA VAL A 206 15.06 2.04 -6.77
C VAL A 206 15.74 3.32 -6.29
N GLY A 207 16.43 3.28 -5.16
CA GLY A 207 17.14 4.43 -4.60
C GLY A 207 16.56 4.93 -3.28
N TYR A 208 16.88 6.16 -2.92
CA TYR A 208 16.41 6.82 -1.70
C TYR A 208 15.69 8.12 -2.03
N ALA A 209 14.43 8.22 -1.66
CA ALA A 209 13.59 9.39 -1.91
C ALA A 209 14.10 10.65 -1.19
N ASN A 210 14.84 10.49 -0.09
CA ASN A 210 15.22 11.57 0.82
C ASN A 210 14.01 12.47 1.19
N PRO A 211 13.02 11.94 1.93
CA PRO A 211 11.71 12.60 2.08
C PRO A 211 11.77 13.99 2.72
N VAL A 212 12.82 14.29 3.51
CA VAL A 212 13.00 15.61 4.14
C VAL A 212 13.31 16.74 3.14
N ARG A 213 13.55 16.42 1.88
CA ARG A 213 13.70 17.43 0.81
C ARG A 213 12.38 18.05 0.38
N PHE A 214 11.27 17.40 0.67
CA PHE A 214 9.92 17.88 0.34
C PHE A 214 9.33 18.71 1.47
N THR A 215 8.41 19.58 1.13
CA THR A 215 7.64 20.37 2.09
C THR A 215 6.38 19.66 2.59
N ASN A 216 6.08 18.51 2.00
CA ASN A 216 4.92 17.68 2.28
C ASN A 216 4.96 17.03 3.68
N ASP A 217 3.78 16.72 4.22
CA ASP A 217 3.70 15.66 5.23
C ASP A 217 4.25 14.35 4.65
N VAL A 218 5.02 13.63 5.47
CA VAL A 218 5.53 12.31 5.13
C VAL A 218 4.87 11.29 6.04
N ALA A 219 4.44 10.16 5.48
CA ALA A 219 3.96 8.99 6.22
C ALA A 219 4.81 7.75 5.87
N LEU A 220 4.63 6.66 6.62
CA LEU A 220 5.30 5.38 6.39
C LEU A 220 4.30 4.32 5.92
N GLY A 221 4.79 3.39 5.12
CA GLY A 221 4.07 2.19 4.70
C GLY A 221 5.00 1.02 4.42
N THR A 222 4.48 -0.19 4.53
CA THR A 222 5.24 -1.44 4.33
C THR A 222 5.35 -1.85 2.86
N ASP A 223 4.50 -1.29 1.98
CA ASP A 223 4.27 -1.87 0.66
C ASP A 223 3.71 -3.30 0.78
N GLY A 224 3.87 -4.14 -0.24
CA GLY A 224 3.53 -5.56 -0.18
C GLY A 224 4.56 -6.42 0.58
N ILE A 225 5.41 -5.85 1.43
CA ILE A 225 6.52 -6.53 2.09
C ILE A 225 6.48 -6.32 3.61
N GLY A 226 5.97 -7.31 4.33
CA GLY A 226 5.94 -7.28 5.80
C GLY A 226 4.75 -6.54 6.39
N ALA A 227 4.68 -6.50 7.73
CA ALA A 227 3.57 -5.94 8.48
C ALA A 227 4.01 -5.22 9.77
N ASP A 228 5.31 -5.13 10.04
CA ASP A 228 5.87 -4.51 11.25
C ASP A 228 6.24 -3.05 11.00
N MET A 229 5.37 -2.14 11.44
CA MET A 229 5.58 -0.70 11.27
C MET A 229 6.68 -0.12 12.16
N LEU A 230 7.02 -0.76 13.30
CA LEU A 230 8.17 -0.34 14.10
C LEU A 230 9.48 -0.68 13.39
N GLU A 231 9.52 -1.80 12.69
CA GLU A 231 10.68 -2.16 11.87
C GLU A 231 10.81 -1.24 10.65
N GLU A 232 9.69 -0.87 9.99
CA GLU A 232 9.71 0.14 8.93
C GLU A 232 10.23 1.49 9.44
N ALA A 233 9.82 1.91 10.64
CA ALA A 233 10.31 3.13 11.24
C ALA A 233 11.82 3.08 11.52
N ARG A 234 12.36 1.94 11.98
CA ARG A 234 13.80 1.75 12.17
C ARG A 234 14.57 1.83 10.86
N LEU A 235 14.07 1.18 9.81
CA LEU A 235 14.67 1.25 8.47
C LEU A 235 14.62 2.67 7.90
N ALA A 236 13.49 3.36 8.07
CA ALA A 236 13.36 4.76 7.68
C ALA A 236 14.38 5.64 8.38
N TYR A 237 14.55 5.46 9.70
CA TYR A 237 15.53 6.21 10.49
C TYR A 237 16.96 5.95 10.04
N VAL A 238 17.34 4.69 9.85
CA VAL A 238 18.69 4.33 9.42
C VAL A 238 19.01 4.97 8.07
N ARG A 239 18.08 4.90 7.11
CA ARG A 239 18.26 5.52 5.78
C ARG A 239 18.33 7.04 5.87
N LEU A 240 17.50 7.66 6.70
CA LEU A 240 17.49 9.10 6.91
C LEU A 240 18.82 9.56 7.54
N ARG A 241 19.24 8.87 8.61
CA ARG A 241 20.48 9.19 9.36
C ARG A 241 21.74 8.96 8.55
N GLU A 242 21.76 7.95 7.69
CA GLU A 242 22.87 7.68 6.76
C GLU A 242 23.07 8.85 5.78
N SER A 243 21.97 9.48 5.35
CA SER A 243 22.03 10.62 4.42
C SER A 243 22.26 11.97 5.10
N ASP A 244 21.82 12.13 6.34
CA ASP A 244 21.94 13.39 7.11
C ASP A 244 22.09 13.11 8.60
N VAL A 245 23.30 13.29 9.13
CA VAL A 245 23.64 13.06 10.53
C VAL A 245 22.90 13.97 11.53
N THR A 246 22.27 15.04 11.08
CA THR A 246 21.51 15.95 11.94
C THR A 246 20.10 15.46 12.24
N GLN A 247 19.61 14.50 11.48
CA GLN A 247 18.27 13.94 11.65
C GLN A 247 18.17 13.04 12.88
N THR A 248 17.00 13.02 13.49
CA THR A 248 16.75 12.30 14.73
C THR A 248 15.56 11.33 14.60
N PRO A 249 15.38 10.36 15.53
CA PRO A 249 14.26 9.45 15.50
C PRO A 249 12.90 10.14 15.59
N GLU A 250 12.80 11.33 16.16
CA GLU A 250 11.56 12.12 16.26
C GLU A 250 10.98 12.42 14.87
N THR A 251 11.84 12.70 13.87
CA THR A 251 11.39 12.92 12.48
C THR A 251 10.62 11.72 11.95
N VAL A 252 11.17 10.52 12.12
CA VAL A 252 10.54 9.28 11.64
C VAL A 252 9.34 8.88 12.49
N TRP A 253 9.38 9.18 13.79
CA TRP A 253 8.24 8.99 14.68
C TRP A 253 7.02 9.82 14.25
N GLN A 254 7.27 11.05 13.82
CA GLN A 254 6.22 11.88 13.23
C GLN A 254 5.68 11.27 11.92
N TRP A 255 6.55 10.73 11.06
CA TRP A 255 6.11 10.05 9.84
C TRP A 255 5.22 8.84 10.13
N LEU A 256 5.54 8.07 11.16
CA LEU A 256 4.73 6.93 11.59
C LEU A 256 3.31 7.35 11.98
N ARG A 257 3.16 8.54 12.56
CA ARG A 257 1.87 9.07 13.04
C ARG A 257 1.09 9.89 12.02
N ASN A 258 1.73 10.38 10.97
CA ASN A 258 1.06 11.26 9.99
C ASN A 258 -0.06 10.54 9.20
N ALA A 259 -0.10 9.21 9.20
CA ALA A 259 -1.20 8.43 8.63
C ALA A 259 -2.48 8.44 9.49
N ASP A 260 -2.39 8.81 10.77
CA ASP A 260 -3.53 8.84 11.70
C ASP A 260 -4.67 9.75 11.19
N LYS A 261 -4.33 10.80 10.44
CA LYS A 261 -5.31 11.73 9.85
C LYS A 261 -6.32 11.07 8.88
N PHE A 262 -6.01 9.92 8.32
CA PHE A 262 -6.92 9.16 7.45
C PHE A 262 -7.93 8.29 8.22
N PHE A 263 -7.75 8.20 9.55
CA PHE A 263 -8.61 7.44 10.45
C PHE A 263 -8.91 8.29 11.71
N PRO A 264 -9.83 9.26 11.64
CA PRO A 264 -10.11 10.18 12.75
C PRO A 264 -10.47 9.52 14.09
N GLU A 265 -10.93 8.26 14.03
CA GLU A 265 -11.28 7.46 15.21
C GLU A 265 -10.10 6.66 15.79
N ILE A 266 -8.90 6.78 15.24
CA ILE A 266 -7.73 5.95 15.62
C ILE A 266 -7.27 6.19 17.06
N ASP A 267 -7.58 7.33 17.65
CA ASP A 267 -7.30 7.69 19.03
C ASP A 267 -8.01 6.80 20.07
N LYS A 268 -9.03 6.04 19.64
CA LYS A 268 -9.72 5.04 20.47
C LYS A 268 -8.99 3.70 20.52
N ASP A 269 -8.02 3.51 19.62
CA ASP A 269 -7.25 2.28 19.54
C ASP A 269 -6.04 2.37 20.46
N THR A 270 -5.68 1.25 21.07
CA THR A 270 -4.51 1.19 21.95
C THR A 270 -3.71 -0.07 21.69
N VAL A 271 -2.39 0.06 21.77
CA VAL A 271 -1.46 -1.06 21.65
C VAL A 271 -0.55 -1.08 22.86
N THR A 272 -0.44 -2.25 23.49
CA THR A 272 0.52 -2.52 24.55
C THR A 272 1.71 -3.27 23.98
N TRP A 273 2.90 -2.79 24.30
CA TRP A 273 4.15 -3.35 23.81
C TRP A 273 4.91 -4.11 24.90
N SER A 274 5.76 -5.03 24.50
CA SER A 274 6.66 -5.78 25.40
C SER A 274 7.85 -4.96 25.93
N TYR A 275 7.80 -3.64 25.77
CA TYR A 275 8.84 -2.71 26.18
C TYR A 275 8.21 -1.43 26.75
N ASP A 276 8.64 -1.02 27.95
CA ASP A 276 7.98 0.01 28.74
C ASP A 276 8.21 1.45 28.26
N GLN A 277 9.24 1.68 27.41
CA GLN A 277 9.64 3.02 26.96
C GLN A 277 9.35 3.24 25.48
N THR A 278 8.20 2.77 25.01
CA THR A 278 7.74 2.94 23.62
C THR A 278 7.23 4.35 23.31
N ASP A 279 7.10 5.21 24.31
CA ASP A 279 6.84 6.64 24.18
C ASP A 279 8.09 7.45 23.75
N SER A 280 9.28 6.84 23.84
CA SER A 280 10.53 7.47 23.44
C SER A 280 10.97 7.02 22.03
N PRO A 281 10.96 7.90 21.03
CA PRO A 281 11.44 7.57 19.68
C PRO A 281 12.88 7.02 19.67
N TRP A 282 13.76 7.53 20.55
CA TRP A 282 15.13 7.06 20.67
C TRP A 282 15.21 5.62 21.16
N HIS A 283 14.42 5.26 22.17
CA HIS A 283 14.38 3.88 22.66
C HIS A 283 13.86 2.93 21.60
N VAL A 284 12.76 3.28 20.90
CA VAL A 284 12.20 2.45 19.84
C VAL A 284 13.19 2.26 18.68
N ALA A 285 13.91 3.33 18.29
CA ALA A 285 14.87 3.27 17.19
C ALA A 285 16.03 2.30 17.45
N PHE A 286 16.45 2.14 18.71
CA PHE A 286 17.61 1.34 19.09
C PHE A 286 17.30 0.05 19.84
N THR A 287 16.03 -0.23 20.16
CA THR A 287 15.63 -1.46 20.86
C THR A 287 15.01 -2.46 19.88
N PRO A 288 15.74 -3.51 19.47
CA PRO A 288 15.19 -4.53 18.60
C PRO A 288 14.23 -5.45 19.35
N GLY A 289 13.34 -6.09 18.59
CA GLY A 289 12.49 -7.17 19.12
C GLY A 289 11.36 -6.70 20.04
N ILE A 290 10.96 -5.43 20.00
CA ILE A 290 9.74 -4.95 20.63
C ILE A 290 8.57 -5.67 19.93
N ARG A 291 7.69 -6.31 20.75
CA ARG A 291 6.55 -7.07 20.26
C ARG A 291 5.26 -6.44 20.73
N CYS A 292 4.23 -6.53 19.90
CA CYS A 292 2.86 -6.26 20.30
C CYS A 292 2.39 -7.33 21.30
N VAL A 293 1.79 -6.90 22.40
CA VAL A 293 1.24 -7.77 23.44
C VAL A 293 -0.28 -7.75 23.38
N ASP A 294 -0.89 -6.59 23.55
CA ASP A 294 -2.34 -6.44 23.49
C ASP A 294 -2.70 -5.35 22.47
N VAL A 295 -3.81 -5.55 21.77
CA VAL A 295 -4.40 -4.56 20.86
C VAL A 295 -5.87 -4.38 21.18
N ARG A 296 -6.29 -3.12 21.24
CA ARG A 296 -7.70 -2.75 21.30
C ARG A 296 -8.05 -1.89 20.10
N VAL A 297 -9.13 -2.27 19.42
CA VAL A 297 -9.74 -1.50 18.32
C VAL A 297 -11.11 -1.02 18.80
N ASP A 298 -11.36 0.28 18.74
CA ASP A 298 -12.57 0.90 19.29
C ASP A 298 -12.89 0.46 20.74
N GLY A 299 -11.82 0.25 21.54
CA GLY A 299 -11.89 -0.20 22.93
C GLY A 299 -12.09 -1.72 23.11
N GLN A 300 -12.36 -2.48 22.06
CA GLN A 300 -12.49 -3.94 22.12
C GLN A 300 -11.12 -4.62 22.05
N LEU A 301 -10.86 -5.57 22.95
CA LEU A 301 -9.63 -6.35 22.97
C LEU A 301 -9.64 -7.36 21.82
N VAL A 302 -8.81 -7.14 20.80
CA VAL A 302 -8.74 -7.95 19.58
C VAL A 302 -7.48 -8.82 19.51
N VAL A 303 -6.42 -8.45 20.25
CA VAL A 303 -5.23 -9.28 20.49
C VAL A 303 -4.94 -9.27 21.97
N GLN A 304 -4.67 -10.43 22.56
CA GLN A 304 -4.27 -10.59 23.96
C GLN A 304 -3.04 -11.49 24.09
N ASN A 305 -2.01 -11.02 24.76
CA ASN A 305 -0.73 -11.73 24.89
C ASN A 305 -0.15 -12.19 23.53
N GLY A 306 -0.32 -11.37 22.48
CA GLY A 306 0.12 -11.67 21.12
C GLY A 306 -0.77 -12.66 20.36
N ILE A 307 -1.92 -13.05 20.93
CA ILE A 307 -2.86 -14.01 20.33
C ILE A 307 -4.15 -13.29 19.95
N PRO A 308 -4.64 -13.41 18.70
CA PRO A 308 -5.93 -12.88 18.30
C PRO A 308 -7.08 -13.48 19.11
N THR A 309 -8.09 -12.65 19.44
CA THR A 309 -9.25 -13.07 20.24
C THR A 309 -10.49 -13.34 19.40
N GLN A 310 -10.54 -12.86 18.16
CA GLN A 310 -11.72 -12.91 17.31
C GLN A 310 -11.59 -13.90 16.12
N PHE A 311 -10.39 -14.36 15.82
CA PHE A 311 -10.14 -15.31 14.72
C PHE A 311 -9.02 -16.29 15.08
N ASP A 312 -8.96 -17.41 14.34
CA ASP A 312 -7.86 -18.38 14.46
C ASP A 312 -6.78 -18.10 13.40
N MET A 313 -5.60 -17.65 13.86
CA MET A 313 -4.46 -17.39 12.99
C MET A 313 -4.01 -18.65 12.21
N ASN A 314 -4.14 -19.85 12.80
CA ASN A 314 -3.75 -21.08 12.11
C ASN A 314 -4.72 -21.43 10.99
N GLU A 315 -6.01 -21.15 11.15
CA GLU A 315 -7.00 -21.30 10.09
C GLU A 315 -6.69 -20.33 8.94
N ILE A 316 -6.47 -19.04 9.22
CA ILE A 316 -6.12 -18.04 8.20
C ILE A 316 -4.87 -18.48 7.45
N ARG A 317 -3.79 -18.86 8.14
CA ARG A 317 -2.55 -19.33 7.51
C ARG A 317 -2.76 -20.57 6.64
N THR A 318 -3.56 -21.51 7.09
CA THR A 318 -3.88 -22.72 6.33
C THR A 318 -4.63 -22.38 5.05
N LYS A 319 -5.66 -21.55 5.14
CA LYS A 319 -6.46 -21.11 3.99
C LYS A 319 -5.65 -20.27 3.00
N ALA A 320 -4.83 -19.36 3.51
CA ALA A 320 -3.93 -18.57 2.67
C ALA A 320 -2.90 -19.45 1.95
N ALA A 321 -2.36 -20.48 2.60
CA ALA A 321 -1.43 -21.43 1.97
C ALA A 321 -2.14 -22.28 0.90
N GLU A 322 -3.39 -22.71 1.12
CA GLU A 322 -4.21 -23.40 0.12
C GLU A 322 -4.45 -22.50 -1.11
N ALA A 323 -4.85 -21.25 -0.89
CA ALA A 323 -5.07 -20.26 -1.95
C ALA A 323 -3.77 -19.92 -2.70
N ALA A 324 -2.66 -19.74 -1.99
CA ALA A 324 -1.34 -19.53 -2.57
C ALA A 324 -0.90 -20.71 -3.45
N THR A 325 -1.18 -21.94 -3.04
CA THR A 325 -0.87 -23.14 -3.84
C THR A 325 -1.63 -23.14 -5.17
N LYS A 326 -2.91 -22.71 -5.18
CA LYS A 326 -3.70 -22.56 -6.40
C LYS A 326 -3.14 -21.44 -7.29
N LEU A 327 -2.79 -20.31 -6.69
CA LEU A 327 -2.18 -19.16 -7.37
C LEU A 327 -0.85 -19.54 -8.04
N HIS A 328 0.03 -20.24 -7.32
CA HIS A 328 1.32 -20.69 -7.87
C HIS A 328 1.15 -21.65 -9.06
N LYS A 329 0.13 -22.51 -9.03
CA LYS A 329 -0.20 -23.37 -10.20
C LYS A 329 -0.63 -22.52 -11.41
N LYS A 330 -1.43 -21.47 -11.19
CA LYS A 330 -1.83 -20.54 -12.29
C LYS A 330 -0.62 -19.81 -12.86
N LEU A 331 0.31 -19.36 -12.00
CA LEU A 331 1.53 -18.66 -12.43
C LEU A 331 2.46 -19.58 -13.25
N ALA A 332 2.58 -20.85 -12.88
CA ALA A 332 3.40 -21.84 -13.60
C ALA A 332 2.86 -22.19 -15.00
N LEU A 333 1.58 -21.91 -15.28
CA LEU A 333 0.93 -22.14 -16.58
C LEU A 333 0.97 -20.92 -17.52
N ARG A 334 1.48 -19.80 -17.05
CA ARG A 334 1.58 -18.50 -17.76
C ARG A 334 3.04 -18.13 -17.98
#